data_1a9fe226c50ec8a72f785a1679802ab9
#
_entry.id   1a9fe226c50ec8a72f785a1679802ab9
#
_cell.length_a   1.000
_cell.length_b   1.000
_cell.length_c   1.000
_cell.angle_alpha   90.00
_cell.angle_beta   90.00
_cell.angle_gamma   90.00
#
_symmetry.space_group_name_H-M   'P 1'
#
loop_
_entity.id
_entity.type
_entity.pdbx_description
1 polymer ?
#
loop_
_entity_poly.entity_id
_entity_poly.type
_entity_poly.pdbx_seq_one_letter_code
_entity_poly.pdbx_strand_id
1 'polypeptide(L)'
;SGIPDEEFIRGKVPMTKSEIRSLVISKLGIAPSDIVWDIGCGTGSVSVEMALQCYKGTVYSIDLNPEAIELTKQNALKFRCDNIDISLGFAPEITEHFLTPDKIFIGGSKGNLQDIISTAIRRNPKVIILITAVSLETIYEAMDGLSEHDFNVAITQVSITRTKQIACHTMLSAQNPVFIIRGDPKCKD
;
A
#
# COMPACT_ATOMS: atom_id res chain seq x y z
N SER A 1 3.99 3.57 13.41
CA SER A 1 4.30 2.52 12.40
C SER A 1 5.17 1.42 13.02
N GLY A 2 5.19 0.26 12.38
CA GLY A 2 5.99 -0.87 12.85
C GLY A 2 5.25 -1.81 13.79
N ILE A 3 3.95 -1.92 13.68
CA ILE A 3 3.15 -2.91 14.42
C ILE A 3 3.65 -4.32 14.05
N PRO A 4 3.95 -5.21 15.02
CA PRO A 4 4.39 -6.57 14.73
C PRO A 4 3.37 -7.35 13.90
N ASP A 5 3.85 -8.25 13.03
CA ASP A 5 2.99 -9.04 12.13
C ASP A 5 2.00 -9.93 12.89
N GLU A 6 2.37 -10.42 14.07
CA GLU A 6 1.56 -11.28 14.95
C GLU A 6 0.38 -10.54 15.61
N GLU A 7 0.40 -9.22 15.62
CA GLU A 7 -0.71 -8.42 16.14
C GLU A 7 -1.88 -8.33 15.16
N PHE A 8 -1.68 -8.63 13.89
CA PHE A 8 -2.75 -8.60 12.90
C PHE A 8 -3.49 -9.94 12.80
N ILE A 9 -4.82 -9.85 12.65
CA ILE A 9 -5.66 -10.99 12.29
C ILE A 9 -5.32 -11.37 10.86
N ARG A 10 -5.03 -12.66 10.63
CA ARG A 10 -4.54 -13.17 9.35
C ARG A 10 -5.44 -14.29 8.84
N GLY A 11 -5.49 -14.42 7.52
CA GLY A 11 -6.16 -15.51 6.80
C GLY A 11 -5.25 -16.06 5.70
N LYS A 12 -5.84 -16.40 4.57
CA LYS A 12 -5.12 -16.94 3.40
C LYS A 12 -4.57 -15.83 2.49
N VAL A 13 -5.05 -14.60 2.62
CA VAL A 13 -4.55 -13.49 1.81
C VAL A 13 -3.15 -13.07 2.24
N PRO A 14 -2.30 -12.61 1.30
CA PRO A 14 -0.98 -12.08 1.63
C PRO A 14 -1.05 -10.88 2.56
N MET A 15 -0.03 -10.72 3.40
CA MET A 15 0.15 -9.56 4.26
C MET A 15 1.53 -8.93 4.03
N THR A 16 1.55 -7.62 3.83
CA THR A 16 2.79 -6.84 3.80
C THR A 16 3.49 -6.94 5.16
N LYS A 17 4.72 -7.44 5.16
CA LYS A 17 5.50 -7.67 6.38
C LYS A 17 5.91 -6.37 7.06
N SER A 18 6.09 -6.42 8.38
CA SER A 18 6.33 -5.25 9.22
C SER A 18 7.46 -4.35 8.73
N GLU A 19 8.57 -4.91 8.25
CA GLU A 19 9.71 -4.14 7.74
C GLU A 19 9.35 -3.37 6.45
N ILE A 20 8.67 -4.04 5.51
CA ILE A 20 8.20 -3.40 4.27
C ILE A 20 7.12 -2.37 4.60
N ARG A 21 6.17 -2.72 5.47
CA ARG A 21 5.08 -1.83 5.89
C ARG A 21 5.62 -0.55 6.54
N SER A 22 6.60 -0.67 7.44
CA SER A 22 7.25 0.50 8.06
C SER A 22 7.91 1.41 7.02
N LEU A 23 8.58 0.84 6.02
CA LEU A 23 9.18 1.61 4.93
C LEU A 23 8.12 2.26 4.04
N VAL A 24 7.02 1.56 3.74
CA VAL A 24 5.88 2.10 2.97
C VAL A 24 5.32 3.33 3.69
N ILE A 25 4.99 3.21 4.98
CA ILE A 25 4.44 4.32 5.78
C ILE A 25 5.42 5.51 5.83
N SER A 26 6.70 5.24 6.09
CA SER A 26 7.74 6.27 6.12
C SER A 26 7.89 6.98 4.78
N LYS A 27 7.89 6.24 3.67
CA LYS A 27 8.06 6.80 2.32
C LYS A 27 6.82 7.53 1.82
N LEU A 28 5.61 7.18 2.25
CA LEU A 28 4.39 7.92 1.92
C LEU A 28 4.39 9.32 2.57
N GLY A 29 4.94 9.46 3.77
CA GLY A 29 4.99 10.75 4.47
C GLY A 29 3.59 11.29 4.72
N ILE A 30 2.72 10.48 5.31
CA ILE A 30 1.30 10.78 5.53
C ILE A 30 1.15 11.89 6.57
N ALA A 31 0.40 12.94 6.21
CA ALA A 31 0.00 13.99 7.12
C ALA A 31 -1.31 13.65 7.87
N PRO A 32 -1.57 14.28 9.04
CA PRO A 32 -2.74 13.95 9.85
C PRO A 32 -4.10 14.09 9.16
N SER A 33 -4.23 14.95 8.16
CA SER A 33 -5.49 15.21 7.43
C SER A 33 -5.51 14.67 6.01
N ASP A 34 -4.52 13.86 5.62
CA ASP A 34 -4.45 13.32 4.26
C ASP A 34 -5.63 12.37 3.96
N ILE A 35 -6.08 12.41 2.74
CA ILE A 35 -6.93 11.39 2.12
C ILE A 35 -6.01 10.38 1.46
N VAL A 36 -6.10 9.13 1.87
CA VAL A 36 -5.21 8.07 1.41
C VAL A 36 -6.01 6.95 0.76
N TRP A 37 -5.55 6.46 -0.40
CA TRP A 37 -6.10 5.26 -1.00
C TRP A 37 -5.16 4.07 -0.80
N ASP A 38 -5.72 2.93 -0.40
CA ASP A 38 -5.05 1.63 -0.26
C ASP A 38 -5.63 0.65 -1.28
N ILE A 39 -4.94 0.47 -2.38
CA ILE A 39 -5.37 -0.40 -3.49
C ILE A 39 -4.76 -1.79 -3.33
N GLY A 40 -5.62 -2.80 -3.14
CA GLY A 40 -5.20 -4.16 -2.81
C GLY A 40 -4.83 -4.29 -1.33
N CYS A 41 -5.77 -3.94 -0.45
CA CYS A 41 -5.52 -3.79 0.99
C CYS A 41 -5.19 -5.13 1.72
N GLY A 42 -5.57 -6.28 1.15
CA GLY A 42 -5.25 -7.59 1.70
C GLY A 42 -5.78 -7.78 3.11
N THR A 43 -4.90 -7.93 4.08
CA THR A 43 -5.27 -8.03 5.51
C THR A 43 -5.62 -6.68 6.15
N GLY A 44 -5.46 -5.56 5.43
CA GLY A 44 -5.63 -4.21 5.97
C GLY A 44 -4.49 -3.75 6.88
N SER A 45 -3.37 -4.49 6.92
CA SER A 45 -2.25 -4.12 7.81
C SER A 45 -1.61 -2.78 7.44
N VAL A 46 -1.52 -2.45 6.15
CA VAL A 46 -1.06 -1.14 5.67
C VAL A 46 -2.12 -0.09 5.93
N SER A 47 -3.40 -0.38 5.61
CA SER A 47 -4.54 0.51 5.86
C SER A 47 -4.60 0.98 7.32
N VAL A 48 -4.45 0.05 8.28
CA VAL A 48 -4.43 0.38 9.72
C VAL A 48 -3.28 1.33 10.08
N GLU A 49 -2.06 1.03 9.63
CA GLU A 49 -0.92 1.92 9.94
C GLU A 49 -1.05 3.29 9.25
N MET A 50 -1.64 3.37 8.05
CA MET A 50 -1.98 4.63 7.40
C MET A 50 -3.04 5.41 8.19
N ALA A 51 -4.11 4.75 8.61
CA ALA A 51 -5.21 5.37 9.37
C ALA A 51 -4.74 5.96 10.71
N LEU A 52 -3.81 5.28 11.37
CA LEU A 52 -3.18 5.80 12.60
C LEU A 52 -2.32 7.04 12.35
N GLN A 53 -1.81 7.27 11.13
CA GLN A 53 -1.08 8.49 10.77
C GLN A 53 -2.05 9.62 10.37
N CYS A 54 -3.01 9.34 9.50
CA CYS A 54 -4.00 10.34 9.06
C CYS A 54 -5.24 10.38 9.96
N TYR A 55 -5.03 10.52 11.26
CA TYR A 55 -6.10 10.43 12.27
C TYR A 55 -7.19 11.52 12.19
N LYS A 56 -7.04 12.52 11.33
CA LYS A 56 -8.02 13.55 10.96
C LYS A 56 -8.49 13.43 9.50
N GLY A 57 -7.88 12.52 8.75
CA GLY A 57 -8.19 12.21 7.36
C GLY A 57 -8.94 10.89 7.22
N THR A 58 -8.90 10.31 6.03
CA THR A 58 -9.60 9.06 5.72
C THR A 58 -8.73 8.15 4.86
N VAL A 59 -8.73 6.86 5.15
CA VAL A 59 -8.16 5.82 4.30
C VAL A 59 -9.29 5.11 3.56
N TYR A 60 -9.24 5.10 2.23
CA TYR A 60 -10.12 4.29 1.39
C TYR A 60 -9.38 3.00 1.02
N SER A 61 -9.85 1.88 1.56
CA SER A 61 -9.23 0.56 1.38
C SER A 61 -10.08 -0.30 0.49
N ILE A 62 -9.49 -0.82 -0.58
CA ILE A 62 -10.21 -1.68 -1.54
C ILE A 62 -9.45 -2.96 -1.82
N ASP A 63 -10.22 -4.02 -2.04
CA ASP A 63 -9.73 -5.29 -2.56
C ASP A 63 -10.85 -5.99 -3.35
N LEU A 64 -10.46 -6.89 -4.25
CA LEU A 64 -11.39 -7.76 -4.99
C LEU A 64 -11.79 -9.01 -4.20
N ASN A 65 -10.99 -9.37 -3.20
CA ASN A 65 -11.19 -10.57 -2.42
C ASN A 65 -12.09 -10.29 -1.20
N PRO A 66 -13.28 -10.92 -1.08
CA PRO A 66 -14.13 -10.76 0.09
C PRO A 66 -13.44 -11.13 1.41
N GLU A 67 -12.53 -12.11 1.42
CA GLU A 67 -11.73 -12.46 2.61
C GLU A 67 -10.83 -11.29 3.04
N ALA A 68 -10.22 -10.58 2.08
CA ALA A 68 -9.39 -9.41 2.35
C ALA A 68 -10.22 -8.29 3.02
N ILE A 69 -11.41 -8.03 2.51
CA ILE A 69 -12.33 -7.04 3.06
C ILE A 69 -12.72 -7.38 4.50
N GLU A 70 -13.05 -8.65 4.76
CA GLU A 70 -13.42 -9.10 6.09
C GLU A 70 -12.25 -8.97 7.09
N LEU A 71 -11.04 -9.38 6.67
CA LEU A 71 -9.83 -9.22 7.49
C LEU A 71 -9.50 -7.75 7.76
N THR A 72 -9.65 -6.89 6.74
CA THR A 72 -9.43 -5.45 6.89
C THR A 72 -10.40 -4.86 7.92
N LYS A 73 -11.70 -5.23 7.89
CA LYS A 73 -12.69 -4.80 8.89
C LYS A 73 -12.33 -5.25 10.30
N GLN A 74 -11.95 -6.53 10.45
CA GLN A 74 -11.54 -7.07 11.74
C GLN A 74 -10.30 -6.37 12.31
N ASN A 75 -9.30 -6.11 11.48
CA ASN A 75 -8.11 -5.39 11.90
C ASN A 75 -8.41 -3.90 12.18
N ALA A 76 -9.20 -3.22 11.37
CA ALA A 76 -9.65 -1.86 11.65
C ALA A 76 -10.35 -1.76 13.02
N LEU A 77 -11.25 -2.69 13.34
CA LEU A 77 -11.91 -2.77 14.62
C LEU A 77 -10.94 -3.04 15.78
N LYS A 78 -10.03 -4.02 15.61
CA LYS A 78 -9.02 -4.38 16.60
C LYS A 78 -8.14 -3.20 17.00
N PHE A 79 -7.73 -2.40 16.00
CA PHE A 79 -6.86 -1.24 16.21
C PHE A 79 -7.63 0.07 16.42
N ARG A 80 -8.98 0.02 16.51
CA ARG A 80 -9.86 1.18 16.71
C ARG A 80 -9.67 2.28 15.68
N CYS A 81 -9.48 1.88 14.41
CA CYS A 81 -9.39 2.79 13.28
C CYS A 81 -10.80 2.96 12.69
N ASP A 82 -11.49 4.04 13.05
CA ASP A 82 -12.85 4.39 12.58
C ASP A 82 -12.82 5.26 11.31
N ASN A 83 -11.62 5.66 10.88
CA ASN A 83 -11.38 6.48 9.69
C ASN A 83 -10.94 5.66 8.45
N ILE A 84 -11.28 4.38 8.40
CA ILE A 84 -11.07 3.52 7.23
C ILE A 84 -12.41 3.22 6.55
N ASP A 85 -12.58 3.68 5.32
CA ASP A 85 -13.68 3.27 4.43
C ASP A 85 -13.24 2.03 3.65
N ILE A 86 -13.98 0.92 3.82
CA ILE A 86 -13.58 -0.40 3.30
C ILE A 86 -14.59 -0.87 2.27
N SER A 87 -14.16 -1.06 1.04
CA SER A 87 -15.02 -1.38 -0.08
C SER A 87 -14.52 -2.59 -0.87
N LEU A 88 -15.43 -3.50 -1.20
CA LEU A 88 -15.19 -4.59 -2.14
C LEU A 88 -15.37 -4.06 -3.56
N GLY A 89 -14.35 -4.13 -4.38
CA GLY A 89 -14.46 -3.67 -5.75
C GLY A 89 -13.15 -3.59 -6.50
N PHE A 90 -13.27 -3.18 -7.75
CA PHE A 90 -12.19 -3.10 -8.71
C PHE A 90 -11.74 -1.65 -8.91
N ALA A 91 -10.44 -1.40 -8.86
CA ALA A 91 -9.87 -0.09 -9.16
C ALA A 91 -9.50 -0.01 -10.67
N PRO A 92 -9.74 1.13 -11.35
CA PRO A 92 -10.11 2.42 -10.73
C PRO A 92 -11.62 2.67 -10.55
N GLU A 93 -12.50 1.80 -11.04
CA GLU A 93 -13.95 2.08 -11.15
C GLU A 93 -14.58 2.49 -9.83
N ILE A 94 -14.32 1.75 -8.75
CA ILE A 94 -14.91 2.05 -7.44
C ILE A 94 -14.38 3.35 -6.84
N THR A 95 -13.22 3.82 -7.30
CA THR A 95 -12.60 5.05 -6.75
C THR A 95 -13.34 6.33 -7.14
N GLU A 96 -14.32 6.27 -8.06
CA GLU A 96 -15.13 7.43 -8.45
C GLU A 96 -15.86 8.05 -7.26
N HIS A 97 -16.23 7.24 -6.27
CA HIS A 97 -16.95 7.68 -5.07
C HIS A 97 -16.02 8.13 -3.93
N PHE A 98 -14.70 7.96 -4.07
CA PHE A 98 -13.75 8.34 -3.04
C PHE A 98 -13.44 9.83 -3.09
N LEU A 99 -13.03 10.38 -1.95
CA LEU A 99 -12.45 11.72 -1.94
C LEU A 99 -11.13 11.75 -2.73
N THR A 100 -10.77 12.92 -3.22
CA THR A 100 -9.52 13.13 -3.96
C THR A 100 -8.31 12.76 -3.11
N PRO A 101 -7.41 11.89 -3.57
CA PRO A 101 -6.33 11.39 -2.74
C PRO A 101 -5.16 12.37 -2.67
N ASP A 102 -4.57 12.49 -1.48
CA ASP A 102 -3.25 13.12 -1.29
C ASP A 102 -2.13 12.10 -1.48
N LYS A 103 -2.39 10.86 -1.08
CA LYS A 103 -1.45 9.74 -1.14
C LYS A 103 -2.16 8.48 -1.65
N ILE A 104 -1.42 7.65 -2.36
CA ILE A 104 -1.90 6.33 -2.77
C ILE A 104 -0.84 5.28 -2.48
N PHE A 105 -1.26 4.19 -1.88
CA PHE A 105 -0.50 2.95 -1.82
C PHE A 105 -1.14 1.90 -2.72
N ILE A 106 -0.34 1.23 -3.54
CA ILE A 106 -0.78 0.14 -4.41
C ILE A 106 0.00 -1.12 -4.03
N GLY A 107 -0.66 -2.01 -3.28
CA GLY A 107 -0.14 -3.31 -2.88
C GLY A 107 -0.44 -4.42 -3.88
N GLY A 108 -1.43 -4.20 -4.77
CA GLY A 108 -1.83 -5.12 -5.83
C GLY A 108 -2.85 -4.47 -6.77
N SER A 109 -2.60 -4.53 -8.07
CA SER A 109 -3.40 -3.86 -9.12
C SER A 109 -4.22 -4.82 -9.98
N LYS A 110 -3.91 -6.12 -9.93
CA LYS A 110 -4.56 -7.15 -10.76
C LYS A 110 -4.58 -6.82 -12.26
N GLY A 111 -3.53 -6.18 -12.76
CA GLY A 111 -3.36 -5.84 -14.17
C GLY A 111 -3.88 -4.46 -14.59
N ASN A 112 -4.37 -3.64 -13.65
CA ASN A 112 -4.91 -2.29 -13.94
C ASN A 112 -4.03 -1.16 -13.42
N LEU A 113 -2.75 -1.39 -13.27
CA LEU A 113 -1.84 -0.42 -12.64
C LEU A 113 -1.82 0.92 -13.39
N GLN A 114 -1.77 0.90 -14.71
CA GLN A 114 -1.76 2.10 -15.57
C GLN A 114 -3.03 2.95 -15.36
N ASP A 115 -4.20 2.31 -15.37
CA ASP A 115 -5.48 3.01 -15.21
C ASP A 115 -5.65 3.60 -13.82
N ILE A 116 -5.14 2.90 -12.79
CA ILE A 116 -5.13 3.37 -11.41
C ILE A 116 -4.25 4.62 -11.29
N ILE A 117 -3.01 4.57 -11.81
CA ILE A 117 -2.07 5.69 -11.82
C ILE A 117 -2.67 6.89 -12.55
N SER A 118 -3.17 6.69 -13.77
CA SER A 118 -3.77 7.75 -14.59
C SER A 118 -4.98 8.40 -13.91
N THR A 119 -5.84 7.59 -13.29
CA THR A 119 -7.02 8.08 -12.56
C THR A 119 -6.62 8.89 -11.33
N ALA A 120 -5.64 8.43 -10.58
CA ALA A 120 -5.13 9.13 -9.40
C ALA A 120 -4.54 10.50 -9.75
N ILE A 121 -3.69 10.56 -10.77
CA ILE A 121 -3.02 11.79 -11.22
C ILE A 121 -4.03 12.77 -11.82
N ARG A 122 -5.01 12.29 -12.57
CA ARG A 122 -6.10 13.13 -13.10
C ARG A 122 -6.90 13.78 -11.97
N ARG A 123 -7.14 13.07 -10.86
CA ARG A 123 -7.87 13.62 -9.71
C ARG A 123 -7.03 14.57 -8.86
N ASN A 124 -5.76 14.26 -8.68
CA ASN A 124 -4.82 15.15 -8.00
C ASN A 124 -3.44 15.08 -8.67
N PRO A 125 -3.08 16.07 -9.49
CA PRO A 125 -1.75 16.12 -10.11
C PRO A 125 -0.58 16.23 -9.11
N LYS A 126 -0.87 16.46 -7.83
CA LYS A 126 0.13 16.53 -6.74
C LYS A 126 0.15 15.26 -5.88
N VAL A 127 -0.61 14.23 -6.24
CA VAL A 127 -0.67 12.98 -5.48
C VAL A 127 0.71 12.33 -5.38
N ILE A 128 1.03 11.77 -4.22
CA ILE A 128 2.20 10.89 -4.07
C ILE A 128 1.73 9.45 -4.23
N ILE A 129 2.37 8.69 -5.11
CA ILE A 129 2.03 7.31 -5.41
C ILE A 129 3.15 6.41 -4.94
N LEU A 130 2.83 5.39 -4.16
CA LEU A 130 3.76 4.36 -3.72
C LEU A 130 3.24 2.98 -4.13
N ILE A 131 4.10 2.22 -4.79
CA ILE A 131 3.77 0.89 -5.32
C ILE A 131 4.76 -0.12 -4.77
N THR A 132 4.26 -1.28 -4.32
CA THR A 132 5.13 -2.42 -4.01
C THR A 132 5.07 -3.46 -5.12
N ALA A 133 6.21 -3.96 -5.54
CA ALA A 133 6.34 -4.94 -6.61
C ALA A 133 7.32 -6.05 -6.23
N VAL A 134 7.02 -7.26 -6.70
CA VAL A 134 7.87 -8.46 -6.55
C VAL A 134 8.19 -9.11 -7.90
N SER A 135 7.71 -8.55 -9.00
CA SER A 135 7.97 -8.98 -10.37
C SER A 135 8.53 -7.84 -11.23
N LEU A 136 9.30 -8.18 -12.24
CA LEU A 136 9.88 -7.21 -13.18
C LEU A 136 8.79 -6.53 -14.01
N GLU A 137 7.73 -7.25 -14.34
CA GLU A 137 6.59 -6.74 -15.11
C GLU A 137 5.91 -5.58 -14.36
N THR A 138 5.62 -5.78 -13.07
CA THR A 138 5.01 -4.72 -12.23
C THR A 138 5.94 -3.52 -12.05
N ILE A 139 7.27 -3.75 -11.94
CA ILE A 139 8.25 -2.66 -11.85
C ILE A 139 8.24 -1.85 -13.13
N TYR A 140 8.28 -2.53 -14.30
CA TYR A 140 8.27 -1.85 -15.60
C TYR A 140 6.96 -1.07 -15.79
N GLU A 141 5.83 -1.70 -15.53
CA GLU A 141 4.50 -1.08 -15.64
C GLU A 141 4.37 0.17 -14.74
N ALA A 142 4.87 0.10 -13.51
CA ALA A 142 4.88 1.24 -12.60
C ALA A 142 5.77 2.39 -13.08
N MET A 143 6.97 2.08 -13.58
CA MET A 143 7.89 3.06 -14.13
C MET A 143 7.30 3.77 -15.35
N ASP A 144 6.75 2.99 -16.27
CA ASP A 144 6.15 3.45 -17.50
C ASP A 144 4.98 4.39 -17.20
N GLY A 145 4.00 3.94 -16.41
CA GLY A 145 2.82 4.72 -16.07
C GLY A 145 3.13 6.02 -15.32
N LEU A 146 4.10 6.02 -14.41
CA LEU A 146 4.50 7.25 -13.72
C LEU A 146 5.25 8.20 -14.66
N SER A 147 6.12 7.65 -15.55
CA SER A 147 6.90 8.47 -16.47
C SER A 147 6.06 9.12 -17.56
N GLU A 148 5.03 8.44 -18.06
CA GLU A 148 4.06 8.99 -19.04
C GLU A 148 3.33 10.22 -18.50
N HIS A 149 3.17 10.32 -17.16
CA HIS A 149 2.54 11.45 -16.50
C HIS A 149 3.52 12.47 -15.94
N ASP A 150 4.78 12.42 -16.36
CA ASP A 150 5.80 13.40 -15.96
C ASP A 150 6.14 13.38 -14.45
N PHE A 151 6.02 12.23 -13.81
CA PHE A 151 6.40 12.03 -12.42
C PHE A 151 7.89 11.69 -12.26
N ASN A 152 8.50 12.12 -11.17
CA ASN A 152 9.80 11.64 -10.74
C ASN A 152 9.64 10.25 -10.14
N VAL A 153 10.41 9.28 -10.61
CA VAL A 153 10.34 7.89 -10.16
C VAL A 153 11.56 7.53 -9.34
N ALA A 154 11.37 7.09 -8.11
CA ALA A 154 12.41 6.56 -7.25
C ALA A 154 12.13 5.10 -6.91
N ILE A 155 13.10 4.22 -7.14
CA ILE A 155 12.98 2.78 -6.86
C ILE A 155 13.94 2.40 -5.75
N THR A 156 13.42 1.68 -4.76
CA THR A 156 14.20 1.12 -3.64
C THR A 156 13.97 -0.38 -3.60
N GLN A 157 15.03 -1.17 -3.73
CA GLN A 157 14.96 -2.60 -3.45
C GLN A 157 15.19 -2.83 -1.95
N VAL A 158 14.36 -3.68 -1.35
CA VAL A 158 14.46 -4.09 0.04
C VAL A 158 14.62 -5.60 0.10
N SER A 159 15.70 -6.06 0.71
CA SER A 159 15.98 -7.48 0.96
C SER A 159 16.00 -7.72 2.46
N ILE A 160 15.21 -8.68 2.91
CA ILE A 160 15.03 -9.00 4.32
C ILE A 160 15.45 -10.44 4.57
N THR A 161 16.23 -10.65 5.60
CA THR A 161 16.56 -11.97 6.12
C THR A 161 16.17 -12.01 7.59
N ARG A 162 15.32 -12.97 7.97
CA ARG A 162 14.91 -13.20 9.36
C ARG A 162 15.57 -14.45 9.90
N THR A 163 15.67 -14.54 11.21
CA THR A 163 16.08 -15.79 11.87
C THR A 163 14.88 -16.71 12.05
N LYS A 164 15.10 -18.01 11.92
CA LYS A 164 14.12 -19.05 12.18
C LYS A 164 14.76 -20.15 13.00
N GLN A 165 14.13 -20.51 14.11
CA GLN A 165 14.59 -21.64 14.91
C GLN A 165 14.21 -22.96 14.25
N ILE A 166 15.19 -23.84 13.99
CA ILE A 166 15.00 -25.19 13.47
C ILE A 166 15.79 -26.12 14.38
N ALA A 167 15.09 -26.92 15.18
CA ALA A 167 15.68 -27.75 16.22
C ALA A 167 16.58 -26.91 17.16
N CYS A 168 17.86 -27.24 17.29
CA CYS A 168 18.82 -26.53 18.13
C CYS A 168 19.58 -25.40 17.39
N HIS A 169 19.27 -25.13 16.14
CA HIS A 169 19.98 -24.14 15.33
C HIS A 169 19.11 -22.93 15.00
N THR A 170 19.72 -21.74 15.05
CA THR A 170 19.11 -20.52 14.54
C THR A 170 19.56 -20.32 13.08
N MET A 171 18.64 -20.55 12.16
CA MET A 171 18.90 -20.45 10.73
C MET A 171 18.50 -19.08 10.18
N LEU A 172 19.20 -18.64 9.14
CA LEU A 172 18.80 -17.47 8.36
C LEU A 172 17.78 -17.87 7.29
N SER A 173 16.69 -17.13 7.21
CA SER A 173 15.61 -17.32 6.22
C SER A 173 15.45 -16.04 5.41
N ALA A 174 15.98 -16.05 4.19
CA ALA A 174 15.83 -14.94 3.26
C ALA A 174 14.39 -14.85 2.75
N GLN A 175 13.88 -13.64 2.65
CA GLN A 175 12.62 -13.33 2.01
C GLN A 175 12.85 -12.92 0.55
N ASN A 176 11.85 -13.06 -0.31
CA ASN A 176 11.94 -12.50 -1.65
C ASN A 176 12.11 -10.98 -1.55
N PRO A 177 13.01 -10.38 -2.37
CA PRO A 177 13.14 -8.94 -2.44
C PRO A 177 11.81 -8.27 -2.82
N VAL A 178 11.54 -7.12 -2.21
CA VAL A 178 10.40 -6.27 -2.56
C VAL A 178 10.95 -4.95 -3.09
N PHE A 179 10.41 -4.51 -4.21
CA PHE A 179 10.71 -3.19 -4.77
C PHE A 179 9.63 -2.20 -4.32
N ILE A 180 10.05 -1.08 -3.80
CA ILE A 180 9.18 0.05 -3.46
C ILE A 180 9.45 1.12 -4.50
N ILE A 181 8.44 1.41 -5.32
CA ILE A 181 8.46 2.42 -6.37
C ILE A 181 7.66 3.63 -5.87
N ARG A 182 8.30 4.79 -5.83
CA ARG A 182 7.67 6.03 -5.43
C ARG A 182 7.61 6.97 -6.63
N GLY A 183 6.40 7.49 -6.91
CA GLY A 183 6.14 8.56 -7.86
C GLY A 183 5.83 9.86 -7.14
N ASP A 184 6.60 10.90 -7.44
CA ASP A 184 6.38 12.27 -6.97
C ASP A 184 6.12 13.19 -8.16
N PRO A 185 5.19 14.17 -8.06
CA PRO A 185 5.01 15.15 -9.12
C PRO A 185 6.29 15.96 -9.31
N LYS A 186 6.65 16.25 -10.56
CA LYS A 186 7.76 17.17 -10.84
C LYS A 186 7.36 18.58 -10.37
N CYS A 187 8.21 19.21 -9.59
CA CYS A 187 8.08 20.65 -9.36
C CYS A 187 8.22 21.36 -10.71
N LYS A 188 7.18 22.08 -11.14
CA LYS A 188 7.35 23.04 -12.25
C LYS A 188 8.04 24.24 -11.63
N ASP A 189 9.28 24.47 -12.05
CA ASP A 189 10.03 25.69 -11.76
C ASP A 189 9.30 26.92 -12.33
#